data_b7d6fd68d0656021276f8ddf47192cc6
#
_entry.id   b7d6fd68d0656021276f8ddf47192cc6
#
_cell.length_a   1.000
_cell.length_b   1.000
_cell.length_c   1.000
_cell.angle_alpha   90.00
_cell.angle_beta   90.00
_cell.angle_gamma   90.00
#
_symmetry.space_group_name_H-M   'P 1'
#
loop_
_entity.id
_entity.type
_entity.pdbx_description
1 polymer ?
#
loop_
_entity_poly.entity_id
_entity_poly.type
_entity_poly.pdbx_seq_one_letter_code
_entity_poly.pdbx_strand_id
1 'polypeptide(L)'
;MIKDMESYLQDLHARRTLGAGTAKDVATQHGKNRLTARERIDLLFDSGTFTEIDTLVLPRHESYPGGKGSRPGDGVITGFGLVNGRRVFASSQDASVMGGSLGEMHANKIVKAMQMALKYGCPFIAINDSGGARIQEGVDSLGGYARIFDANCEASGVVPQLSVIMGPCAGGAVYSPALTDFVFMTANSYMFITGPDVVRSVMQEDVSFDDLGGGIMHSQESGVCHFLTGDDRDCLGRVRQLLSYLPSNNQDDPPYVPPIDDPERRCPELKEIVPTDPHHAYDVREVIGSIVDDGAFFEVHQLWAENMVVGFARLNGYVVGIVANQPMVLAGCIDIKASIKATHFIRICDAYNVPIITLQDVPGFLPGRDQELGGIIRNGARMIYAYSEATVPKLLVILRKSYGGAYCVMSSKGLRGDLIYAWPNAEIAVMGAEGAVNILFRRDVQAAEDPEAKRRELVDDYQAKFNNPYVAAARGLIDDVIDPAETRRVLIRSLQVTMSKRERHVARKHGISPM
;
A
#
# COMPACT_ATOMS: atom_id res chain seq x y z
N MET A 1 -40.03 -44.37 -11.32
CA MET A 1 -39.04 -44.48 -12.43
C MET A 1 -37.68 -44.12 -11.85
N ILE A 2 -36.68 -44.98 -12.03
CA ILE A 2 -35.28 -44.66 -11.68
C ILE A 2 -34.80 -43.67 -12.73
N LYS A 3 -34.36 -42.45 -12.32
CA LYS A 3 -33.77 -41.47 -13.23
C LYS A 3 -32.46 -42.04 -13.78
N ASP A 4 -32.19 -41.85 -15.06
CA ASP A 4 -30.91 -42.14 -15.67
C ASP A 4 -29.88 -41.02 -15.36
N MET A 5 -28.61 -41.27 -15.59
CA MET A 5 -27.53 -40.30 -15.31
C MET A 5 -27.71 -39.02 -16.12
N GLU A 6 -28.22 -39.07 -17.32
CA GLU A 6 -28.47 -37.91 -18.17
C GLU A 6 -29.49 -36.95 -17.54
N SER A 7 -30.58 -37.49 -16.95
CA SER A 7 -31.55 -36.69 -16.18
C SER A 7 -30.93 -35.98 -14.96
N TYR A 8 -29.97 -36.63 -14.28
CA TYR A 8 -29.24 -35.99 -13.16
C TYR A 8 -28.29 -34.90 -13.66
N LEU A 9 -27.62 -35.11 -14.79
CA LEU A 9 -26.75 -34.10 -15.39
C LEU A 9 -27.55 -32.87 -15.87
N GLN A 10 -28.73 -33.10 -16.47
CA GLN A 10 -29.62 -31.99 -16.86
C GLN A 10 -30.07 -31.16 -15.66
N ASP A 11 -30.43 -31.78 -14.52
CA ASP A 11 -30.78 -31.07 -13.29
C ASP A 11 -29.58 -30.29 -12.76
N LEU A 12 -28.38 -30.85 -12.74
CA LEU A 12 -27.15 -30.16 -12.34
C LEU A 12 -26.89 -28.96 -13.24
N HIS A 13 -26.95 -29.10 -14.53
CA HIS A 13 -26.75 -28.00 -15.48
C HIS A 13 -27.78 -26.89 -15.31
N ALA A 14 -29.07 -27.25 -15.11
CA ALA A 14 -30.13 -26.27 -14.86
C ALA A 14 -29.85 -25.44 -13.60
N ARG A 15 -29.43 -26.07 -12.49
CA ARG A 15 -29.08 -25.39 -11.24
C ARG A 15 -27.87 -24.46 -11.42
N ARG A 16 -26.83 -24.87 -12.11
CA ARG A 16 -25.65 -24.05 -12.41
C ARG A 16 -26.00 -22.86 -13.29
N THR A 17 -26.85 -23.05 -14.31
CA THR A 17 -27.33 -21.97 -15.19
C THR A 17 -28.10 -20.90 -14.39
N LEU A 18 -28.93 -21.30 -13.43
CA LEU A 18 -29.60 -20.35 -12.52
C LEU A 18 -28.63 -19.50 -11.73
N GLY A 19 -27.51 -20.07 -11.27
CA GLY A 19 -26.46 -19.35 -10.55
C GLY A 19 -25.65 -18.38 -11.42
N ALA A 20 -25.56 -18.64 -12.72
CA ALA A 20 -24.73 -17.85 -13.64
C ALA A 20 -25.27 -16.45 -13.97
N GLY A 21 -26.52 -16.14 -13.61
CA GLY A 21 -27.18 -14.88 -13.95
C GLY A 21 -27.88 -14.92 -15.32
N THR A 22 -28.57 -13.85 -15.67
CA THR A 22 -29.34 -13.73 -16.91
C THR A 22 -28.69 -12.73 -17.87
N ALA A 23 -29.01 -12.80 -19.16
CA ALA A 23 -28.59 -11.79 -20.13
C ALA A 23 -29.02 -10.36 -19.76
N LYS A 24 -30.15 -10.21 -19.04
CA LYS A 24 -30.61 -8.93 -18.51
C LYS A 24 -29.67 -8.40 -17.41
N ASP A 25 -29.16 -9.28 -16.54
CA ASP A 25 -28.22 -8.89 -15.49
C ASP A 25 -26.92 -8.38 -16.11
N VAL A 26 -26.39 -9.08 -17.12
CA VAL A 26 -25.22 -8.66 -17.90
C VAL A 26 -25.46 -7.28 -18.54
N ALA A 27 -26.56 -7.12 -19.28
CA ALA A 27 -26.91 -5.84 -19.93
C ALA A 27 -27.04 -4.70 -18.90
N THR A 28 -27.54 -4.96 -17.70
CA THR A 28 -27.68 -3.97 -16.62
C THR A 28 -26.31 -3.52 -16.09
N GLN A 29 -25.35 -4.42 -15.92
CA GLN A 29 -24.00 -4.06 -15.49
C GLN A 29 -23.24 -3.31 -16.59
N HIS A 30 -23.29 -3.81 -17.82
CA HIS A 30 -22.65 -3.14 -18.96
C HIS A 30 -23.24 -1.74 -19.21
N GLY A 31 -24.55 -1.55 -19.01
CA GLY A 31 -25.20 -0.24 -19.10
C GLY A 31 -24.71 0.77 -18.05
N LYS A 32 -24.09 0.30 -16.97
CA LYS A 32 -23.40 1.13 -15.93
C LYS A 32 -21.89 1.24 -16.18
N ASN A 33 -21.41 0.76 -17.32
CA ASN A 33 -19.99 0.65 -17.66
C ASN A 33 -19.19 -0.18 -16.62
N ARG A 34 -19.77 -1.29 -16.16
CA ARG A 34 -19.17 -2.24 -15.21
C ARG A 34 -19.19 -3.65 -15.78
N LEU A 35 -18.23 -4.45 -15.40
CA LEU A 35 -18.23 -5.89 -15.67
C LEU A 35 -19.10 -6.63 -14.65
N THR A 36 -19.60 -7.81 -15.06
CA THR A 36 -20.23 -8.76 -14.13
C THR A 36 -19.20 -9.38 -13.19
N ALA A 37 -19.67 -9.93 -12.06
CA ALA A 37 -18.79 -10.63 -11.11
C ALA A 37 -17.99 -11.77 -11.78
N ARG A 38 -18.59 -12.46 -12.77
CA ARG A 38 -17.94 -13.55 -13.51
C ARG A 38 -16.88 -13.04 -14.47
N GLU A 39 -17.18 -12.00 -15.24
CA GLU A 39 -16.21 -11.38 -16.16
C GLU A 39 -15.00 -10.83 -15.40
N ARG A 40 -15.19 -10.31 -14.18
CA ARG A 40 -14.11 -9.87 -13.30
C ARG A 40 -13.20 -11.04 -12.89
N ILE A 41 -13.78 -12.19 -12.56
CA ILE A 41 -13.03 -13.44 -12.27
C ILE A 41 -12.27 -13.92 -13.51
N ASP A 42 -12.92 -13.94 -14.69
CA ASP A 42 -12.30 -14.39 -15.93
C ASP A 42 -11.11 -13.50 -16.37
N LEU A 43 -11.14 -12.20 -16.03
CA LEU A 43 -10.02 -11.28 -16.28
C LEU A 43 -8.92 -11.36 -15.21
N LEU A 44 -9.27 -11.68 -13.97
CA LEU A 44 -8.31 -11.79 -12.88
C LEU A 44 -7.41 -13.01 -13.05
N PHE A 45 -8.01 -14.15 -13.37
CA PHE A 45 -7.31 -15.43 -13.45
C PHE A 45 -6.77 -15.73 -14.84
N ASP A 46 -5.75 -16.55 -14.90
CA ASP A 46 -5.23 -17.10 -16.15
C ASP A 46 -6.32 -17.99 -16.79
N SER A 47 -6.48 -17.87 -18.10
CA SER A 47 -7.60 -18.50 -18.84
C SER A 47 -7.74 -20.00 -18.52
N GLY A 48 -8.96 -20.39 -18.14
CA GLY A 48 -9.31 -21.79 -17.89
C GLY A 48 -8.78 -22.38 -16.58
N THR A 49 -8.12 -21.58 -15.71
CA THR A 49 -7.53 -22.09 -14.45
C THR A 49 -8.46 -21.94 -13.25
N PHE A 50 -9.50 -21.11 -13.34
CA PHE A 50 -10.37 -20.84 -12.19
C PHE A 50 -11.28 -22.03 -11.88
N THR A 51 -11.31 -22.42 -10.63
CA THR A 51 -12.21 -23.43 -10.07
C THR A 51 -13.12 -22.78 -9.04
N GLU A 52 -14.40 -22.68 -9.36
CA GLU A 52 -15.42 -22.14 -8.45
C GLU A 52 -15.81 -23.16 -7.39
N ILE A 53 -15.94 -22.72 -6.14
CA ILE A 53 -16.42 -23.54 -5.03
C ILE A 53 -17.79 -23.03 -4.54
N ASP A 54 -18.57 -23.93 -3.91
CA ASP A 54 -19.87 -23.62 -3.31
C ASP A 54 -20.89 -23.02 -4.30
N THR A 55 -20.84 -23.44 -5.56
CA THR A 55 -21.70 -22.95 -6.65
C THR A 55 -23.20 -23.18 -6.41
N LEU A 56 -23.56 -24.18 -5.59
CA LEU A 56 -24.95 -24.59 -5.33
C LEU A 56 -25.46 -24.16 -3.96
N VAL A 57 -24.69 -23.40 -3.20
CA VAL A 57 -25.13 -22.86 -1.91
C VAL A 57 -26.30 -21.90 -2.11
N LEU A 58 -27.33 -22.04 -1.30
CA LEU A 58 -28.52 -21.19 -1.29
C LEU A 58 -28.55 -20.33 -0.03
N PRO A 59 -29.19 -19.14 -0.06
CA PRO A 59 -29.43 -18.37 1.15
C PRO A 59 -30.27 -19.20 2.15
N ARG A 60 -30.01 -19.03 3.45
CA ARG A 60 -30.68 -19.82 4.50
C ARG A 60 -32.18 -19.53 4.58
N HIS A 61 -32.61 -18.32 4.30
CA HIS A 61 -34.00 -17.89 4.36
C HIS A 61 -34.64 -17.86 2.96
N GLU A 62 -35.13 -19.02 2.50
CA GLU A 62 -35.91 -19.13 1.26
C GLU A 62 -37.26 -18.42 1.32
N SER A 63 -37.74 -18.09 2.53
CA SER A 63 -39.13 -17.72 2.83
C SER A 63 -39.33 -16.24 3.07
N TYR A 64 -38.69 -15.36 2.29
CA TYR A 64 -39.07 -13.96 2.33
C TYR A 64 -40.30 -13.70 1.44
N PRO A 65 -41.31 -12.91 1.92
CA PRO A 65 -42.49 -12.60 1.11
C PRO A 65 -42.06 -11.90 -0.17
N GLY A 66 -42.07 -12.65 -1.27
CA GLY A 66 -41.69 -12.18 -2.59
C GLY A 66 -40.78 -13.06 -3.41
N GLY A 67 -40.15 -14.08 -2.84
CA GLY A 67 -39.47 -15.20 -3.56
C GLY A 67 -38.50 -14.88 -4.70
N LYS A 68 -38.27 -13.62 -5.00
CA LYS A 68 -37.46 -13.14 -6.11
C LYS A 68 -36.05 -12.83 -5.61
N GLY A 69 -35.16 -13.82 -5.60
CA GLY A 69 -33.77 -13.54 -5.25
C GLY A 69 -32.92 -14.70 -4.78
N SER A 70 -33.54 -15.85 -4.50
CA SER A 70 -32.78 -17.06 -4.17
C SER A 70 -32.13 -17.61 -5.43
N ARG A 71 -30.82 -17.34 -5.59
CA ARG A 71 -29.99 -17.93 -6.64
C ARG A 71 -28.94 -18.84 -6.02
N PRO A 72 -28.61 -19.98 -6.64
CA PRO A 72 -27.42 -20.74 -6.30
C PRO A 72 -26.18 -19.85 -6.34
N GLY A 73 -25.29 -19.99 -5.35
CA GLY A 73 -24.12 -19.14 -5.17
C GLY A 73 -24.32 -17.96 -4.24
N ASP A 74 -25.56 -17.63 -3.84
CA ASP A 74 -25.95 -16.55 -2.91
C ASP A 74 -25.28 -15.19 -3.17
N GLY A 75 -25.16 -14.81 -4.46
CA GLY A 75 -24.66 -13.48 -4.85
C GLY A 75 -23.15 -13.26 -4.66
N VAL A 76 -22.37 -14.34 -4.52
CA VAL A 76 -20.90 -14.24 -4.53
C VAL A 76 -20.26 -15.43 -5.21
N ILE A 77 -19.31 -15.17 -6.10
CA ILE A 77 -18.44 -16.17 -6.72
C ILE A 77 -17.22 -16.32 -5.83
N THR A 78 -16.92 -17.54 -5.40
CA THR A 78 -15.73 -17.84 -4.59
C THR A 78 -14.97 -19.00 -5.20
N GLY A 79 -13.65 -18.99 -5.15
CA GLY A 79 -12.84 -20.04 -5.73
C GLY A 79 -11.36 -19.74 -5.74
N PHE A 80 -10.63 -20.50 -6.55
CA PHE A 80 -9.19 -20.39 -6.70
C PHE A 80 -8.76 -20.68 -8.14
N GLY A 81 -7.60 -20.19 -8.50
CA GLY A 81 -7.00 -20.38 -9.82
C GLY A 81 -5.58 -19.89 -9.85
N LEU A 82 -5.07 -19.65 -11.06
CA LEU A 82 -3.73 -19.10 -11.25
C LEU A 82 -3.81 -17.65 -11.70
N VAL A 83 -2.93 -16.82 -11.15
CA VAL A 83 -2.65 -15.46 -11.60
C VAL A 83 -1.16 -15.36 -11.89
N ASN A 84 -0.80 -15.15 -13.16
CA ASN A 84 0.58 -15.21 -13.62
C ASN A 84 1.29 -16.52 -13.18
N GLY A 85 0.59 -17.65 -13.31
CA GLY A 85 1.07 -18.99 -12.95
C GLY A 85 1.08 -19.30 -11.44
N ARG A 86 0.69 -18.37 -10.55
CA ARG A 86 0.69 -18.54 -9.10
C ARG A 86 -0.71 -18.73 -8.55
N ARG A 87 -0.86 -19.60 -7.55
CA ARG A 87 -2.15 -19.89 -6.91
C ARG A 87 -2.67 -18.69 -6.14
N VAL A 88 -3.93 -18.34 -6.37
CA VAL A 88 -4.63 -17.22 -5.72
C VAL A 88 -6.06 -17.68 -5.41
N PHE A 89 -6.59 -17.25 -4.27
CA PHE A 89 -8.00 -17.38 -3.93
C PHE A 89 -8.71 -16.04 -4.13
N ALA A 90 -9.99 -16.08 -4.52
CA ALA A 90 -10.76 -14.87 -4.69
C ALA A 90 -12.23 -15.04 -4.31
N SER A 91 -12.85 -13.91 -3.98
CA SER A 91 -14.28 -13.70 -3.95
C SER A 91 -14.67 -12.53 -4.87
N SER A 92 -15.80 -12.66 -5.58
CA SER A 92 -16.37 -11.57 -6.40
C SER A 92 -17.85 -11.45 -6.12
N GLN A 93 -18.27 -10.33 -5.55
CA GLN A 93 -19.68 -10.06 -5.21
C GLN A 93 -20.48 -9.74 -6.48
N ASP A 94 -21.67 -10.31 -6.59
CA ASP A 94 -22.58 -10.11 -7.71
C ASP A 94 -23.71 -9.14 -7.36
N ALA A 95 -23.56 -7.90 -7.77
CA ALA A 95 -24.55 -6.85 -7.54
C ALA A 95 -25.92 -7.13 -8.20
N SER A 96 -26.02 -8.09 -9.12
CA SER A 96 -27.29 -8.51 -9.72
C SER A 96 -28.17 -9.29 -8.74
N VAL A 97 -27.59 -9.84 -7.68
CA VAL A 97 -28.28 -10.57 -6.62
C VAL A 97 -28.45 -9.68 -5.40
N MET A 98 -29.65 -9.15 -5.18
CA MET A 98 -29.99 -8.28 -4.03
C MET A 98 -29.00 -7.11 -3.80
N GLY A 99 -28.48 -6.52 -4.90
CA GLY A 99 -27.52 -5.43 -4.83
C GLY A 99 -26.15 -5.83 -4.24
N GLY A 100 -25.77 -7.10 -4.34
CA GLY A 100 -24.54 -7.62 -3.76
C GLY A 100 -24.54 -7.65 -2.21
N SER A 101 -25.71 -7.47 -1.58
CA SER A 101 -25.81 -7.42 -0.12
C SER A 101 -25.42 -8.75 0.53
N LEU A 102 -24.69 -8.67 1.64
CA LEU A 102 -24.13 -9.81 2.35
C LEU A 102 -25.16 -10.45 3.26
N GLY A 103 -25.49 -11.72 2.97
CA GLY A 103 -26.23 -12.60 3.88
C GLY A 103 -25.32 -13.61 4.58
N GLU A 104 -25.91 -14.48 5.43
CA GLU A 104 -25.14 -15.46 6.20
C GLU A 104 -24.35 -16.41 5.29
N MET A 105 -25.01 -17.01 4.28
CA MET A 105 -24.36 -17.99 3.41
C MET A 105 -23.37 -17.34 2.43
N HIS A 106 -23.65 -16.12 1.97
CA HIS A 106 -22.73 -15.29 1.25
C HIS A 106 -21.42 -15.08 2.05
N ALA A 107 -21.53 -14.68 3.33
CA ALA A 107 -20.39 -14.52 4.22
C ALA A 107 -19.62 -15.83 4.44
N ASN A 108 -20.33 -16.94 4.67
CA ASN A 108 -19.72 -18.26 4.90
C ASN A 108 -18.88 -18.72 3.72
N LYS A 109 -19.31 -18.44 2.47
CA LYS A 109 -18.53 -18.72 1.26
C LYS A 109 -17.23 -17.91 1.23
N ILE A 110 -17.29 -16.60 1.55
CA ILE A 110 -16.11 -15.72 1.59
C ILE A 110 -15.14 -16.22 2.67
N VAL A 111 -15.62 -16.41 3.90
CA VAL A 111 -14.80 -16.88 5.03
C VAL A 111 -14.12 -18.22 4.70
N LYS A 112 -14.86 -19.17 4.10
CA LYS A 112 -14.29 -20.44 3.68
C LYS A 112 -13.14 -20.26 2.66
N ALA A 113 -13.32 -19.39 1.66
CA ALA A 113 -12.28 -19.11 0.67
C ALA A 113 -11.05 -18.45 1.31
N MET A 114 -11.25 -17.52 2.27
CA MET A 114 -10.17 -16.88 3.03
C MET A 114 -9.41 -17.90 3.90
N GLN A 115 -10.13 -18.77 4.62
CA GLN A 115 -9.52 -19.82 5.44
C GLN A 115 -8.73 -20.83 4.58
N MET A 116 -9.23 -21.14 3.38
CA MET A 116 -8.48 -21.97 2.44
C MET A 116 -7.23 -21.25 1.93
N ALA A 117 -7.31 -19.97 1.60
CA ALA A 117 -6.16 -19.15 1.21
C ALA A 117 -5.09 -19.15 2.32
N LEU A 118 -5.48 -18.90 3.55
CA LEU A 118 -4.61 -18.94 4.72
C LEU A 118 -3.98 -20.33 4.92
N LYS A 119 -4.79 -21.38 4.88
CA LYS A 119 -4.34 -22.76 5.06
C LYS A 119 -3.33 -23.22 4.01
N TYR A 120 -3.48 -22.75 2.78
CA TYR A 120 -2.61 -23.15 1.65
C TYR A 120 -1.51 -22.13 1.33
N GLY A 121 -1.41 -21.05 2.12
CA GLY A 121 -0.41 -20.01 1.95
C GLY A 121 -0.52 -19.30 0.61
N CYS A 122 -1.71 -18.83 0.24
CA CYS A 122 -1.99 -18.18 -1.04
C CYS A 122 -2.60 -16.80 -0.82
N PRO A 123 -2.34 -15.81 -1.69
CA PRO A 123 -3.01 -14.52 -1.65
C PRO A 123 -4.54 -14.65 -1.76
N PHE A 124 -5.25 -13.73 -1.12
CA PHE A 124 -6.70 -13.60 -1.21
C PHE A 124 -7.10 -12.26 -1.83
N ILE A 125 -7.98 -12.29 -2.83
CA ILE A 125 -8.48 -11.09 -3.51
C ILE A 125 -9.99 -11.00 -3.31
N ALA A 126 -10.46 -9.91 -2.69
CA ALA A 126 -11.87 -9.60 -2.51
C ALA A 126 -12.30 -8.54 -3.53
N ILE A 127 -13.13 -8.92 -4.51
CA ILE A 127 -13.76 -7.98 -5.45
C ILE A 127 -15.12 -7.59 -4.87
N ASN A 128 -15.24 -6.33 -4.44
CA ASN A 128 -16.36 -5.81 -3.69
C ASN A 128 -17.30 -4.98 -4.58
N ASP A 129 -18.59 -5.33 -4.54
CA ASP A 129 -19.68 -4.60 -5.20
C ASP A 129 -20.96 -4.87 -4.40
N SER A 130 -21.14 -4.15 -3.26
CA SER A 130 -22.12 -4.51 -2.24
C SER A 130 -22.77 -3.30 -1.60
N GLY A 131 -24.09 -3.33 -1.51
CA GLY A 131 -24.88 -2.36 -0.74
C GLY A 131 -24.81 -2.54 0.79
N GLY A 132 -23.98 -3.45 1.32
CA GLY A 132 -23.84 -3.68 2.74
C GLY A 132 -24.57 -4.93 3.25
N ALA A 133 -25.02 -4.91 4.50
CA ALA A 133 -25.72 -6.04 5.12
C ALA A 133 -27.09 -6.28 4.47
N ARG A 134 -27.42 -7.54 4.22
CA ARG A 134 -28.74 -7.96 3.73
C ARG A 134 -29.76 -7.78 4.84
N ILE A 135 -30.58 -6.72 4.76
CA ILE A 135 -31.53 -6.32 5.79
C ILE A 135 -32.54 -7.44 6.09
N GLN A 136 -32.89 -8.22 5.07
CA GLN A 136 -33.84 -9.34 5.17
C GLN A 136 -33.35 -10.48 6.05
N GLU A 137 -32.03 -10.61 6.27
CA GLU A 137 -31.45 -11.64 7.13
C GLU A 137 -31.09 -11.08 8.53
N GLY A 138 -31.34 -9.79 8.79
CA GLY A 138 -31.19 -9.18 10.10
C GLY A 138 -29.80 -9.40 10.72
N VAL A 139 -29.75 -9.91 11.94
CA VAL A 139 -28.52 -10.09 12.73
C VAL A 139 -27.59 -11.15 12.14
N ASP A 140 -28.09 -12.10 11.34
CA ASP A 140 -27.25 -13.12 10.71
C ASP A 140 -26.28 -12.52 9.69
N SER A 141 -26.71 -11.45 8.98
CA SER A 141 -25.84 -10.65 8.13
C SER A 141 -24.71 -9.97 8.90
N LEU A 142 -25.01 -9.42 10.09
CA LEU A 142 -24.01 -8.78 10.95
C LEU A 142 -23.00 -9.80 11.49
N GLY A 143 -23.49 -10.99 11.90
CA GLY A 143 -22.64 -12.12 12.29
C GLY A 143 -21.73 -12.56 11.12
N GLY A 144 -22.24 -12.48 9.89
CA GLY A 144 -21.46 -12.73 8.67
C GLY A 144 -20.27 -11.78 8.52
N TYR A 145 -20.49 -10.47 8.67
CA TYR A 145 -19.42 -9.48 8.63
C TYR A 145 -18.39 -9.70 9.73
N ALA A 146 -18.82 -9.96 10.96
CA ALA A 146 -17.90 -10.19 12.07
C ALA A 146 -16.92 -11.35 11.77
N ARG A 147 -17.42 -12.46 11.17
CA ARG A 147 -16.55 -13.59 10.76
C ARG A 147 -15.58 -13.22 9.63
N ILE A 148 -15.97 -12.35 8.69
CA ILE A 148 -15.05 -11.86 7.64
C ILE A 148 -13.96 -11.00 8.27
N PHE A 149 -14.31 -10.10 9.20
CA PHE A 149 -13.32 -9.24 9.88
C PHE A 149 -12.31 -10.07 10.68
N ASP A 150 -12.76 -11.08 11.40
CA ASP A 150 -11.91 -12.02 12.13
C ASP A 150 -10.94 -12.75 11.17
N ALA A 151 -11.44 -13.26 10.05
CA ALA A 151 -10.62 -13.91 9.03
C ALA A 151 -9.60 -12.95 8.39
N ASN A 152 -9.95 -11.66 8.17
CA ASN A 152 -8.98 -10.65 7.73
C ASN A 152 -7.86 -10.46 8.76
N CYS A 153 -8.20 -10.38 10.05
CA CYS A 153 -7.21 -10.22 11.11
C CYS A 153 -6.28 -11.43 11.22
N GLU A 154 -6.82 -12.66 11.12
CA GLU A 154 -6.01 -13.89 11.12
C GLU A 154 -5.05 -13.96 9.93
N ALA A 155 -5.48 -13.50 8.76
CA ALA A 155 -4.67 -13.52 7.54
C ALA A 155 -3.66 -12.36 7.46
N SER A 156 -3.81 -11.31 8.27
CA SER A 156 -2.97 -10.10 8.24
C SER A 156 -1.49 -10.43 8.50
N GLY A 157 -0.63 -10.05 7.54
CA GLY A 157 0.80 -10.34 7.58
C GLY A 157 1.16 -11.82 7.38
N VAL A 158 0.21 -12.69 7.04
CA VAL A 158 0.43 -14.11 6.73
C VAL A 158 0.31 -14.38 5.24
N VAL A 159 -0.77 -13.93 4.62
CA VAL A 159 -0.97 -13.99 3.16
C VAL A 159 -1.39 -12.62 2.64
N PRO A 160 -0.94 -12.20 1.45
CA PRO A 160 -1.38 -10.95 0.86
C PRO A 160 -2.89 -10.89 0.70
N GLN A 161 -3.51 -9.81 1.18
CA GLN A 161 -4.92 -9.53 1.09
C GLN A 161 -5.17 -8.27 0.27
N LEU A 162 -5.87 -8.40 -0.86
CA LEU A 162 -6.18 -7.27 -1.75
C LEU A 162 -7.69 -7.06 -1.82
N SER A 163 -8.15 -5.85 -1.55
CA SER A 163 -9.54 -5.45 -1.74
C SER A 163 -9.68 -4.60 -2.99
N VAL A 164 -10.63 -4.96 -3.84
CA VAL A 164 -10.86 -4.34 -5.14
C VAL A 164 -12.30 -3.84 -5.19
N ILE A 165 -12.50 -2.53 -5.11
CA ILE A 165 -13.82 -1.91 -5.06
C ILE A 165 -14.24 -1.52 -6.47
N MET A 166 -15.23 -2.24 -7.00
CA MET A 166 -15.72 -2.09 -8.38
C MET A 166 -17.19 -1.71 -8.45
N GLY A 167 -17.72 -1.18 -7.37
CA GLY A 167 -19.08 -0.72 -7.24
C GLY A 167 -19.31 -0.05 -5.90
N PRO A 168 -20.56 0.03 -5.43
CA PRO A 168 -20.84 0.43 -4.06
C PRO A 168 -20.16 -0.49 -3.06
N CYS A 169 -19.62 0.11 -1.98
CA CYS A 169 -19.14 -0.59 -0.81
C CYS A 169 -19.57 0.22 0.42
N ALA A 170 -20.68 -0.18 1.06
CA ALA A 170 -21.34 0.65 2.05
C ALA A 170 -21.56 -0.08 3.38
N GLY A 171 -21.62 0.68 4.47
CA GLY A 171 -21.91 0.15 5.80
C GLY A 171 -20.84 -0.83 6.29
N GLY A 172 -21.25 -2.00 6.77
CA GLY A 172 -20.31 -3.04 7.23
C GLY A 172 -19.30 -3.51 6.18
N ALA A 173 -19.61 -3.34 4.89
CA ALA A 173 -18.75 -3.77 3.79
C ALA A 173 -17.40 -3.03 3.73
N VAL A 174 -17.29 -1.82 4.29
CA VAL A 174 -16.05 -1.00 4.19
C VAL A 174 -14.96 -1.42 5.16
N TYR A 175 -15.30 -2.12 6.26
CA TYR A 175 -14.30 -2.46 7.27
C TYR A 175 -13.37 -3.58 6.83
N SER A 176 -13.88 -4.59 6.11
CA SER A 176 -13.04 -5.65 5.55
C SER A 176 -11.95 -5.09 4.62
N PRO A 177 -12.24 -4.22 3.63
CA PRO A 177 -11.20 -3.55 2.84
C PRO A 177 -10.18 -2.78 3.67
N ALA A 178 -10.62 -2.08 4.71
CA ALA A 178 -9.73 -1.32 5.59
C ALA A 178 -8.79 -2.21 6.45
N LEU A 179 -9.09 -3.50 6.57
CA LEU A 179 -8.25 -4.50 7.24
C LEU A 179 -7.30 -5.23 6.28
N THR A 180 -7.41 -5.01 4.97
CA THR A 180 -6.54 -5.65 3.97
C THR A 180 -5.28 -4.82 3.70
N ASP A 181 -4.27 -5.41 3.05
CA ASP A 181 -2.99 -4.77 2.80
C ASP A 181 -3.10 -3.64 1.78
N PHE A 182 -3.91 -3.84 0.72
CA PHE A 182 -4.11 -2.85 -0.34
C PHE A 182 -5.56 -2.76 -0.77
N VAL A 183 -5.99 -1.51 -1.00
CA VAL A 183 -7.32 -1.18 -1.53
C VAL A 183 -7.19 -0.56 -2.92
N PHE A 184 -7.85 -1.17 -3.90
CA PHE A 184 -8.02 -0.63 -5.25
C PHE A 184 -9.43 -0.09 -5.38
N MET A 185 -9.59 1.03 -6.07
CA MET A 185 -10.90 1.59 -6.40
C MET A 185 -10.96 1.94 -7.89
N THR A 186 -12.09 1.65 -8.52
CA THR A 186 -12.39 2.21 -9.85
C THR A 186 -13.02 3.60 -9.72
N ALA A 187 -12.89 4.43 -10.75
CA ALA A 187 -13.44 5.80 -10.74
C ALA A 187 -14.96 5.85 -10.48
N ASN A 188 -15.68 4.76 -10.80
CA ASN A 188 -17.13 4.64 -10.62
C ASN A 188 -17.53 3.86 -9.36
N SER A 189 -16.64 3.74 -8.38
CA SER A 189 -16.88 3.02 -7.13
C SER A 189 -16.89 3.95 -5.93
N TYR A 190 -17.54 3.50 -4.86
CA TYR A 190 -17.74 4.30 -3.65
C TYR A 190 -17.51 3.46 -2.39
N MET A 191 -16.89 4.07 -1.39
CA MET A 191 -16.75 3.51 -0.04
C MET A 191 -17.23 4.53 0.99
N PHE A 192 -18.21 4.17 1.83
CA PHE A 192 -18.61 5.01 2.97
C PHE A 192 -19.33 4.18 4.05
N ILE A 193 -19.22 4.61 5.29
CA ILE A 193 -19.92 3.96 6.42
C ILE A 193 -21.41 4.15 6.28
N THR A 194 -21.86 5.38 5.98
CA THR A 194 -23.26 5.75 5.75
C THR A 194 -23.37 6.58 4.49
N GLY A 195 -24.35 6.27 3.65
CA GLY A 195 -24.55 6.98 2.37
C GLY A 195 -25.07 8.41 2.53
N PRO A 196 -25.03 9.22 1.44
CA PRO A 196 -25.46 10.62 1.43
C PRO A 196 -26.84 10.87 2.03
N ASP A 197 -27.80 9.99 1.77
CA ASP A 197 -29.18 10.16 2.27
C ASP A 197 -29.26 10.10 3.81
N VAL A 198 -28.44 9.24 4.44
CA VAL A 198 -28.35 9.17 5.90
C VAL A 198 -27.63 10.39 6.46
N VAL A 199 -26.54 10.83 5.81
CA VAL A 199 -25.81 12.06 6.18
C VAL A 199 -26.78 13.26 6.14
N ARG A 200 -27.55 13.41 5.06
CA ARG A 200 -28.55 14.48 4.91
C ARG A 200 -29.60 14.42 6.02
N SER A 201 -30.11 13.22 6.35
CA SER A 201 -31.18 13.08 7.34
C SER A 201 -30.73 13.31 8.79
N VAL A 202 -29.48 12.95 9.12
CA VAL A 202 -28.96 13.01 10.49
C VAL A 202 -28.16 14.29 10.75
N MET A 203 -27.27 14.66 9.81
CA MET A 203 -26.37 15.81 9.96
C MET A 203 -26.90 17.07 9.28
N GLN A 204 -27.98 16.97 8.49
CA GLN A 204 -28.53 18.07 7.66
C GLN A 204 -27.49 18.63 6.67
N GLU A 205 -26.56 17.79 6.24
CA GLU A 205 -25.51 18.11 5.30
C GLU A 205 -25.84 17.47 3.94
N ASP A 206 -25.80 18.29 2.86
CA ASP A 206 -26.01 17.82 1.51
C ASP A 206 -24.66 17.54 0.86
N VAL A 207 -24.36 16.25 0.64
CA VAL A 207 -23.08 15.79 0.12
C VAL A 207 -23.31 14.81 -1.03
N SER A 208 -22.49 14.89 -2.08
CA SER A 208 -22.56 13.95 -3.20
C SER A 208 -21.93 12.59 -2.85
N PHE A 209 -22.21 11.56 -3.66
CA PHE A 209 -21.54 10.26 -3.54
C PHE A 209 -20.03 10.37 -3.73
N ASP A 210 -19.59 11.20 -4.69
CA ASP A 210 -18.19 11.41 -5.02
C ASP A 210 -17.45 12.12 -3.88
N ASP A 211 -18.04 13.18 -3.33
CA ASP A 211 -17.43 13.95 -2.24
C ASP A 211 -17.39 13.17 -0.92
N LEU A 212 -18.38 12.30 -0.66
CA LEU A 212 -18.45 11.52 0.58
C LEU A 212 -17.54 10.27 0.55
N GLY A 213 -17.47 9.60 -0.58
CA GLY A 213 -16.80 8.29 -0.64
C GLY A 213 -16.31 7.87 -2.00
N GLY A 214 -16.16 8.80 -2.95
CA GLY A 214 -15.62 8.52 -4.27
C GLY A 214 -14.15 8.13 -4.27
N GLY A 215 -13.70 7.43 -5.30
CA GLY A 215 -12.33 6.97 -5.42
C GLY A 215 -11.30 8.10 -5.37
N ILE A 216 -11.61 9.28 -5.93
CA ILE A 216 -10.74 10.47 -5.88
C ILE A 216 -10.59 10.96 -4.44
N MET A 217 -11.69 11.13 -3.70
CA MET A 217 -11.66 11.56 -2.31
C MET A 217 -10.84 10.58 -1.45
N HIS A 218 -11.03 9.27 -1.62
CA HIS A 218 -10.26 8.28 -0.88
C HIS A 218 -8.80 8.17 -1.29
N SER A 219 -8.45 8.51 -2.52
CA SER A 219 -7.07 8.50 -3.00
C SER A 219 -6.28 9.77 -2.69
N GLN A 220 -6.92 10.92 -2.45
CA GLN A 220 -6.24 12.20 -2.20
C GLN A 220 -6.35 12.66 -0.74
N GLU A 221 -7.51 12.45 -0.09
CA GLU A 221 -7.75 13.00 1.24
C GLU A 221 -7.65 11.97 2.35
N SER A 222 -8.41 10.88 2.28
CA SER A 222 -8.44 9.90 3.37
C SER A 222 -7.30 8.90 3.37
N GLY A 223 -6.68 8.64 2.20
CA GLY A 223 -5.63 7.63 2.04
C GLY A 223 -6.12 6.18 2.16
N VAL A 224 -7.42 5.93 2.10
CA VAL A 224 -7.96 4.56 2.11
C VAL A 224 -7.69 3.85 0.79
N CYS A 225 -7.77 4.57 -0.33
CA CYS A 225 -7.51 4.03 -1.66
C CYS A 225 -6.02 4.10 -1.99
N HIS A 226 -5.40 2.93 -2.15
CA HIS A 226 -3.99 2.82 -2.55
C HIS A 226 -3.80 3.01 -4.06
N PHE A 227 -4.75 2.54 -4.86
CA PHE A 227 -4.70 2.57 -6.33
C PHE A 227 -6.06 2.97 -6.90
N LEU A 228 -6.12 4.15 -7.49
CA LEU A 228 -7.27 4.62 -8.26
C LEU A 228 -7.08 4.25 -9.73
N THR A 229 -8.11 3.68 -10.36
CA THR A 229 -8.08 3.20 -11.75
C THR A 229 -9.29 3.68 -12.53
N GLY A 230 -9.17 3.74 -13.84
CA GLY A 230 -10.24 4.23 -14.71
C GLY A 230 -11.44 3.29 -14.79
N ASP A 231 -11.18 1.99 -14.91
CA ASP A 231 -12.22 0.97 -15.09
C ASP A 231 -11.83 -0.40 -14.48
N ASP A 232 -12.74 -1.37 -14.59
CA ASP A 232 -12.56 -2.73 -14.06
C ASP A 232 -11.36 -3.45 -14.69
N ARG A 233 -11.06 -3.22 -15.98
CA ARG A 233 -9.97 -3.90 -16.70
C ARG A 233 -8.60 -3.37 -16.29
N ASP A 234 -8.45 -2.05 -16.22
CA ASP A 234 -7.24 -1.40 -15.73
C ASP A 234 -6.99 -1.83 -14.28
N CYS A 235 -8.03 -1.85 -13.46
CA CYS A 235 -7.95 -2.25 -12.06
C CYS A 235 -7.42 -3.67 -11.88
N LEU A 236 -8.00 -4.65 -12.58
CA LEU A 236 -7.55 -6.05 -12.51
C LEU A 236 -6.15 -6.24 -13.09
N GLY A 237 -5.79 -5.49 -14.13
CA GLY A 237 -4.43 -5.43 -14.66
C GLY A 237 -3.42 -4.99 -13.60
N ARG A 238 -3.73 -3.92 -12.84
CA ARG A 238 -2.90 -3.43 -11.75
C ARG A 238 -2.83 -4.39 -10.56
N VAL A 239 -3.94 -5.08 -10.24
CA VAL A 239 -3.94 -6.16 -9.22
C VAL A 239 -2.96 -7.27 -9.61
N ARG A 240 -3.00 -7.73 -10.86
CA ARG A 240 -2.08 -8.74 -11.38
C ARG A 240 -0.63 -8.25 -11.35
N GLN A 241 -0.40 -6.97 -11.65
CA GLN A 241 0.92 -6.35 -11.56
C GLN A 241 1.44 -6.31 -10.12
N LEU A 242 0.63 -5.87 -9.15
CA LEU A 242 1.02 -5.85 -7.74
C LEU A 242 1.38 -7.26 -7.23
N LEU A 243 0.60 -8.28 -7.60
CA LEU A 243 0.91 -9.66 -7.24
C LEU A 243 2.27 -10.13 -7.76
N SER A 244 2.80 -9.53 -8.83
CA SER A 244 4.15 -9.88 -9.32
C SER A 244 5.28 -9.41 -8.41
N TYR A 245 5.00 -8.49 -7.48
CA TYR A 245 5.95 -7.98 -6.49
C TYR A 245 5.81 -8.67 -5.12
N LEU A 246 4.66 -9.27 -4.80
CA LEU A 246 4.40 -9.87 -3.50
C LEU A 246 4.66 -11.38 -3.51
N PRO A 247 5.16 -11.99 -2.42
CA PRO A 247 5.24 -13.45 -2.29
C PRO A 247 3.84 -14.07 -2.18
N SER A 248 3.76 -15.39 -2.13
CA SER A 248 2.48 -16.06 -1.88
C SER A 248 2.04 -15.98 -0.43
N ASN A 249 3.00 -15.93 0.49
CA ASN A 249 2.77 -15.83 1.94
C ASN A 249 4.04 -15.29 2.62
N ASN A 250 3.99 -15.10 3.93
CA ASN A 250 5.08 -14.54 4.73
C ASN A 250 6.31 -15.46 4.92
N GLN A 251 6.26 -16.68 4.45
CA GLN A 251 7.39 -17.63 4.52
C GLN A 251 8.15 -17.73 3.20
N ASP A 252 7.54 -17.30 2.12
CA ASP A 252 8.13 -17.26 0.79
C ASP A 252 8.86 -15.93 0.56
N ASP A 253 9.89 -15.94 -0.26
CA ASP A 253 10.51 -14.72 -0.76
C ASP A 253 9.69 -14.15 -1.93
N PRO A 254 9.75 -12.81 -2.17
CA PRO A 254 9.15 -12.20 -3.36
C PRO A 254 9.66 -12.81 -4.65
N PRO A 255 8.85 -12.86 -5.72
CA PRO A 255 9.25 -13.48 -6.99
C PRO A 255 10.48 -12.81 -7.62
N TYR A 256 11.55 -13.59 -7.81
CA TYR A 256 12.72 -13.15 -8.57
C TYR A 256 12.43 -13.21 -10.07
N VAL A 257 12.83 -12.17 -10.80
CA VAL A 257 12.78 -12.12 -12.26
C VAL A 257 14.18 -11.77 -12.76
N PRO A 258 14.84 -12.63 -13.58
CA PRO A 258 16.16 -12.31 -14.10
C PRO A 258 16.17 -10.94 -14.79
N PRO A 259 17.08 -10.03 -14.41
CA PRO A 259 17.11 -8.69 -14.98
C PRO A 259 17.60 -8.72 -16.42
N ILE A 260 17.05 -7.85 -17.26
CA ILE A 260 17.58 -7.54 -18.58
C ILE A 260 18.60 -6.40 -18.45
N ASP A 261 18.39 -5.48 -17.52
CA ASP A 261 19.24 -4.33 -17.23
C ASP A 261 20.57 -4.77 -16.58
N ASP A 262 21.69 -4.20 -17.07
CA ASP A 262 23.04 -4.52 -16.58
C ASP A 262 23.18 -4.16 -15.09
N PRO A 263 23.48 -5.12 -14.21
CA PRO A 263 23.69 -4.84 -12.78
C PRO A 263 24.93 -3.96 -12.52
N GLU A 264 25.89 -3.91 -13.44
CA GLU A 264 27.07 -3.07 -13.34
C GLU A 264 26.89 -1.68 -14.02
N ARG A 265 25.70 -1.36 -14.51
CA ARG A 265 25.38 -0.06 -15.09
C ARG A 265 25.59 1.06 -14.07
N ARG A 266 26.35 2.09 -14.47
CA ARG A 266 26.48 3.34 -13.73
C ARG A 266 25.32 4.28 -14.09
N CYS A 267 25.03 5.21 -13.18
CA CYS A 267 23.96 6.20 -13.32
C CYS A 267 24.54 7.62 -13.26
N PRO A 268 25.34 8.07 -14.27
CA PRO A 268 26.00 9.38 -14.23
C PRO A 268 25.02 10.56 -14.19
N GLU A 269 23.80 10.38 -14.71
CA GLU A 269 22.71 11.34 -14.72
C GLU A 269 22.27 11.76 -13.30
N LEU A 270 22.50 10.95 -12.29
CA LEU A 270 22.15 11.27 -10.89
C LEU A 270 22.85 12.53 -10.38
N LYS A 271 24.02 12.87 -10.94
CA LYS A 271 24.77 14.09 -10.60
C LYS A 271 24.06 15.36 -11.07
N GLU A 272 23.21 15.24 -12.09
CA GLU A 272 22.46 16.35 -12.69
C GLU A 272 21.02 16.41 -12.14
N ILE A 273 20.40 15.23 -11.89
CA ILE A 273 19.03 15.14 -11.38
C ILE A 273 18.92 15.80 -9.99
N VAL A 274 19.89 15.57 -9.10
CA VAL A 274 19.87 16.16 -7.76
C VAL A 274 20.75 17.40 -7.71
N PRO A 275 20.14 18.60 -7.64
CA PRO A 275 20.89 19.85 -7.58
C PRO A 275 21.77 19.93 -6.33
N THR A 276 22.97 20.48 -6.49
CA THR A 276 23.86 20.78 -5.35
C THR A 276 23.34 21.93 -4.50
N ASP A 277 22.58 22.85 -5.09
CA ASP A 277 21.90 23.91 -4.34
C ASP A 277 20.73 23.32 -3.54
N PRO A 278 20.75 23.40 -2.21
CA PRO A 278 19.70 22.83 -1.35
C PRO A 278 18.33 23.49 -1.49
N HIS A 279 18.22 24.66 -2.13
CA HIS A 279 16.95 25.37 -2.36
C HIS A 279 16.25 24.95 -3.67
N HIS A 280 16.92 24.25 -4.57
CA HIS A 280 16.32 23.75 -5.79
C HIS A 280 15.70 22.36 -5.55
N ALA A 281 14.40 22.24 -5.88
CA ALA A 281 13.67 20.97 -5.81
C ALA A 281 13.94 20.10 -7.05
N TYR A 282 13.76 18.80 -6.91
CA TYR A 282 13.83 17.81 -7.99
C TYR A 282 12.80 16.71 -7.70
N ASP A 283 12.40 15.96 -8.73
CA ASP A 283 11.52 14.80 -8.54
C ASP A 283 12.33 13.55 -8.18
N VAL A 284 12.12 13.02 -6.99
CA VAL A 284 12.81 11.81 -6.52
C VAL A 284 12.48 10.58 -7.37
N ARG A 285 11.36 10.59 -8.12
CA ARG A 285 11.01 9.50 -9.04
C ARG A 285 12.02 9.36 -10.17
N GLU A 286 12.68 10.44 -10.60
CA GLU A 286 13.77 10.39 -11.59
C GLU A 286 14.98 9.66 -11.01
N VAL A 287 15.32 9.90 -9.74
CA VAL A 287 16.37 9.16 -9.04
C VAL A 287 16.02 7.69 -8.95
N ILE A 288 14.78 7.37 -8.55
CA ILE A 288 14.29 5.98 -8.47
C ILE A 288 14.40 5.30 -9.84
N GLY A 289 13.87 5.94 -10.89
CA GLY A 289 13.93 5.41 -12.26
C GLY A 289 15.35 5.13 -12.76
N SER A 290 16.33 5.96 -12.37
CA SER A 290 17.74 5.76 -12.74
C SER A 290 18.38 4.54 -12.07
N ILE A 291 17.99 4.21 -10.84
CA ILE A 291 18.66 3.14 -10.07
C ILE A 291 17.99 1.76 -10.19
N VAL A 292 16.69 1.70 -10.49
CA VAL A 292 15.95 0.43 -10.56
C VAL A 292 16.07 -0.24 -11.94
N ASP A 293 15.72 -1.53 -12.00
CA ASP A 293 15.73 -2.28 -13.24
C ASP A 293 14.71 -1.70 -14.23
N ASP A 294 15.12 -1.45 -15.48
CA ASP A 294 14.29 -0.95 -16.58
C ASP A 294 13.56 0.37 -16.27
N GLY A 295 13.96 1.10 -15.23
CA GLY A 295 13.27 2.29 -14.75
C GLY A 295 11.86 2.01 -14.20
N ALA A 296 11.50 0.75 -13.97
CA ALA A 296 10.15 0.33 -13.61
C ALA A 296 9.88 0.52 -12.11
N PHE A 297 8.98 1.45 -11.79
CA PHE A 297 8.55 1.74 -10.42
C PHE A 297 7.04 1.61 -10.30
N PHE A 298 6.57 0.80 -9.35
CA PHE A 298 5.16 0.60 -9.04
C PHE A 298 4.80 1.39 -7.79
N GLU A 299 4.43 2.65 -7.96
CA GLU A 299 4.13 3.58 -6.87
C GLU A 299 2.82 3.25 -6.18
N VAL A 300 2.81 3.29 -4.85
CA VAL A 300 1.66 3.09 -3.97
C VAL A 300 1.23 4.43 -3.38
N HIS A 301 -0.07 4.70 -3.31
CA HIS A 301 -0.59 5.98 -2.81
C HIS A 301 -0.03 7.20 -3.58
N GLN A 302 0.05 7.11 -4.90
CA GLN A 302 0.63 8.17 -5.73
C GLN A 302 0.01 9.54 -5.50
N LEU A 303 -1.30 9.60 -5.22
CA LEU A 303 -2.08 10.83 -5.05
C LEU A 303 -2.25 11.26 -3.59
N TRP A 304 -1.68 10.52 -2.62
CA TRP A 304 -1.82 10.83 -1.21
C TRP A 304 -0.46 10.99 -0.54
N ALA A 305 -0.34 12.01 0.33
CA ALA A 305 0.92 12.33 0.99
C ALA A 305 2.09 12.36 0.00
N GLU A 306 1.98 13.19 -1.03
CA GLU A 306 2.91 13.23 -2.17
C GLU A 306 4.33 13.63 -1.78
N ASN A 307 4.52 14.24 -0.60
CA ASN A 307 5.82 14.53 0.01
C ASN A 307 6.61 13.26 0.44
N MET A 308 5.96 12.10 0.40
CA MET A 308 6.56 10.78 0.64
C MET A 308 6.20 9.85 -0.51
N VAL A 309 7.19 9.35 -1.23
CA VAL A 309 7.04 8.38 -2.32
C VAL A 309 7.34 6.99 -1.79
N VAL A 310 6.39 6.05 -1.95
CA VAL A 310 6.59 4.64 -1.61
C VAL A 310 6.12 3.75 -2.76
N GLY A 311 6.75 2.62 -2.95
CA GLY A 311 6.37 1.69 -4.00
C GLY A 311 7.35 0.53 -4.17
N PHE A 312 7.01 -0.38 -5.07
CA PHE A 312 7.80 -1.55 -5.40
C PHE A 312 8.60 -1.34 -6.67
N ALA A 313 9.80 -1.88 -6.69
CA ALA A 313 10.66 -1.93 -7.85
C ALA A 313 11.43 -3.26 -7.89
N ARG A 314 12.28 -3.42 -8.89
CA ARG A 314 13.26 -4.50 -8.92
C ARG A 314 14.67 -3.91 -8.99
N LEU A 315 15.57 -4.59 -8.32
CA LEU A 315 16.99 -4.28 -8.34
C LEU A 315 17.78 -5.57 -8.53
N ASN A 316 18.41 -5.73 -9.68
CA ASN A 316 19.04 -6.98 -10.11
C ASN A 316 18.07 -8.18 -10.03
N GLY A 317 16.81 -7.96 -10.45
CA GLY A 317 15.75 -8.95 -10.45
C GLY A 317 15.05 -9.18 -9.11
N TYR A 318 15.63 -8.77 -8.00
CA TYR A 318 15.02 -8.87 -6.67
C TYR A 318 14.01 -7.76 -6.45
N VAL A 319 12.88 -8.09 -5.86
CA VAL A 319 11.89 -7.09 -5.47
C VAL A 319 12.43 -6.30 -4.28
N VAL A 320 12.25 -4.97 -4.34
CA VAL A 320 12.58 -4.04 -3.26
C VAL A 320 11.42 -3.08 -3.03
N GLY A 321 11.21 -2.67 -1.79
CA GLY A 321 10.34 -1.57 -1.41
C GLY A 321 11.16 -0.28 -1.32
N ILE A 322 10.69 0.77 -2.00
CA ILE A 322 11.31 2.10 -1.97
C ILE A 322 10.52 2.99 -1.02
N VAL A 323 11.22 3.73 -0.15
CA VAL A 323 10.68 4.80 0.70
C VAL A 323 11.54 6.04 0.49
N ALA A 324 10.97 7.10 -0.08
CA ALA A 324 11.73 8.28 -0.48
C ALA A 324 11.01 9.58 -0.13
N ASN A 325 11.76 10.61 0.28
CA ASN A 325 11.23 11.96 0.40
C ASN A 325 11.07 12.58 -0.99
N GLN A 326 10.01 13.36 -1.20
CA GLN A 326 9.78 14.12 -2.43
C GLN A 326 10.03 15.61 -2.21
N PRO A 327 11.19 16.15 -2.57
CA PRO A 327 11.53 17.55 -2.33
C PRO A 327 10.63 18.57 -3.05
N MET A 328 9.95 18.16 -4.13
CA MET A 328 9.00 19.03 -4.85
C MET A 328 7.74 19.34 -4.01
N VAL A 329 7.43 18.51 -3.02
CA VAL A 329 6.23 18.67 -2.19
C VAL A 329 6.67 18.87 -0.74
N LEU A 330 6.29 20.00 -0.13
CA LEU A 330 6.64 20.38 1.23
C LEU A 330 8.15 20.28 1.51
N ALA A 331 9.01 20.49 0.49
CA ALA A 331 10.46 20.33 0.55
C ALA A 331 10.92 18.95 1.08
N GLY A 332 10.09 17.91 0.96
CA GLY A 332 10.36 16.58 1.50
C GLY A 332 10.15 16.44 3.01
N CYS A 333 9.59 17.44 3.70
CA CYS A 333 9.28 17.35 5.13
C CYS A 333 8.34 16.18 5.42
N ILE A 334 8.49 15.57 6.59
CA ILE A 334 7.61 14.49 7.06
C ILE A 334 6.44 15.13 7.83
N ASP A 335 5.23 15.00 7.29
CA ASP A 335 3.99 15.37 7.97
C ASP A 335 3.25 14.13 8.52
N ILE A 336 2.06 14.33 9.07
CA ILE A 336 1.23 13.24 9.62
C ILE A 336 0.89 12.21 8.55
N LYS A 337 0.42 12.66 7.35
CA LYS A 337 0.01 11.76 6.26
C LYS A 337 1.22 10.96 5.73
N ALA A 338 2.37 11.60 5.54
CA ALA A 338 3.62 10.95 5.14
C ALA A 338 4.10 9.90 6.15
N SER A 339 4.01 10.21 7.45
CA SER A 339 4.34 9.26 8.51
C SER A 339 3.46 8.01 8.48
N ILE A 340 2.16 8.17 8.24
CA ILE A 340 1.20 7.05 8.15
C ILE A 340 1.49 6.22 6.89
N LYS A 341 1.66 6.86 5.73
CA LYS A 341 1.96 6.21 4.46
C LYS A 341 3.22 5.36 4.53
N ALA A 342 4.33 5.94 4.98
CA ALA A 342 5.59 5.23 5.13
C ALA A 342 5.49 4.07 6.14
N THR A 343 4.86 4.30 7.31
CA THR A 343 4.65 3.26 8.32
C THR A 343 3.93 2.04 7.78
N HIS A 344 2.81 2.25 7.08
CA HIS A 344 2.03 1.15 6.50
C HIS A 344 2.85 0.37 5.48
N PHE A 345 3.50 1.07 4.56
CA PHE A 345 4.30 0.45 3.51
C PHE A 345 5.50 -0.34 4.05
N ILE A 346 6.23 0.20 5.04
CA ILE A 346 7.34 -0.49 5.72
C ILE A 346 6.87 -1.80 6.38
N ARG A 347 5.70 -1.77 7.04
CA ARG A 347 5.14 -2.98 7.67
C ARG A 347 4.75 -4.04 6.67
N ILE A 348 4.21 -3.64 5.51
CA ILE A 348 3.92 -4.57 4.40
C ILE A 348 5.21 -5.18 3.87
N CYS A 349 6.24 -4.38 3.63
CA CYS A 349 7.53 -4.87 3.17
C CYS A 349 8.11 -5.91 4.15
N ASP A 350 8.09 -5.61 5.45
CA ASP A 350 8.58 -6.52 6.48
C ASP A 350 7.76 -7.81 6.57
N ALA A 351 6.43 -7.71 6.54
CA ALA A 351 5.54 -8.87 6.58
C ALA A 351 5.75 -9.84 5.41
N TYR A 352 6.13 -9.32 4.25
CA TYR A 352 6.25 -10.10 3.01
C TYR A 352 7.70 -10.22 2.50
N ASN A 353 8.67 -10.13 3.39
CA ASN A 353 10.10 -10.37 3.08
C ASN A 353 10.66 -9.48 1.96
N VAL A 354 10.13 -8.27 1.80
CA VAL A 354 10.59 -7.29 0.80
C VAL A 354 11.67 -6.40 1.42
N PRO A 355 12.93 -6.42 0.95
CA PRO A 355 13.97 -5.50 1.39
C PRO A 355 13.57 -4.04 1.17
N ILE A 356 13.97 -3.15 2.08
CA ILE A 356 13.62 -1.73 2.04
C ILE A 356 14.84 -0.90 1.64
N ILE A 357 14.68 -0.07 0.60
CA ILE A 357 15.64 0.95 0.22
C ILE A 357 15.03 2.32 0.54
N THR A 358 15.71 3.08 1.39
CA THR A 358 15.31 4.42 1.76
C THR A 358 16.18 5.43 1.01
N LEU A 359 15.56 6.39 0.32
CA LEU A 359 16.22 7.52 -0.33
C LEU A 359 15.86 8.77 0.46
N GLN A 360 16.84 9.36 1.14
CA GLN A 360 16.59 10.44 2.10
C GLN A 360 17.06 11.79 1.58
N ASP A 361 16.11 12.73 1.51
CA ASP A 361 16.36 14.17 1.36
C ASP A 361 15.28 14.91 2.16
N VAL A 362 15.54 15.14 3.45
CA VAL A 362 14.53 15.61 4.40
C VAL A 362 15.07 16.69 5.32
N PRO A 363 14.45 17.89 5.33
CA PRO A 363 14.85 18.97 6.25
C PRO A 363 14.32 18.78 7.68
N GLY A 364 13.39 17.84 7.91
CA GLY A 364 12.81 17.55 9.21
C GLY A 364 11.35 17.15 9.16
N PHE A 365 10.72 17.08 10.32
CA PHE A 365 9.28 17.02 10.44
C PHE A 365 8.66 18.38 10.12
N LEU A 366 7.48 18.38 9.49
CA LEU A 366 6.76 19.61 9.16
C LEU A 366 6.33 20.33 10.46
N PRO A 367 6.82 21.55 10.72
CA PRO A 367 6.41 22.30 11.90
C PRO A 367 5.02 22.92 11.71
N GLY A 368 4.32 23.19 12.79
CA GLY A 368 3.08 23.95 12.76
C GLY A 368 2.03 23.44 13.73
N ARG A 369 1.14 24.36 14.12
CA ARG A 369 0.07 24.10 15.08
C ARG A 369 -0.81 22.92 14.66
N ASP A 370 -1.17 22.84 13.38
CA ASP A 370 -2.08 21.80 12.87
C ASP A 370 -1.42 20.43 12.91
N GLN A 371 -0.10 20.35 12.68
CA GLN A 371 0.67 19.12 12.82
C GLN A 371 0.74 18.67 14.29
N GLU A 372 0.98 19.60 15.22
CA GLU A 372 1.01 19.28 16.66
C GLU A 372 -0.37 18.82 17.16
N LEU A 373 -1.43 19.58 16.84
CA LEU A 373 -2.81 19.22 17.21
C LEU A 373 -3.28 17.92 16.54
N GLY A 374 -2.84 17.67 15.31
CA GLY A 374 -3.15 16.44 14.57
C GLY A 374 -2.38 15.20 15.05
N GLY A 375 -1.37 15.39 15.92
CA GLY A 375 -0.60 14.30 16.53
C GLY A 375 0.62 13.86 15.72
N ILE A 376 1.39 14.80 15.17
CA ILE A 376 2.64 14.50 14.43
C ILE A 376 3.62 13.68 15.28
N ILE A 377 3.73 13.96 16.60
CA ILE A 377 4.61 13.20 17.50
C ILE A 377 4.25 11.72 17.50
N ARG A 378 2.97 11.40 17.67
CA ARG A 378 2.46 10.03 17.69
C ARG A 378 2.66 9.33 16.36
N ASN A 379 2.36 10.00 15.24
CA ASN A 379 2.49 9.42 13.91
C ASN A 379 3.96 9.29 13.47
N GLY A 380 4.83 10.24 13.83
CA GLY A 380 6.27 10.11 13.68
C GLY A 380 6.85 8.94 14.48
N ALA A 381 6.35 8.74 15.71
CA ALA A 381 6.74 7.59 16.54
C ALA A 381 6.33 6.25 15.92
N ARG A 382 5.21 6.18 15.19
CA ARG A 382 4.82 4.98 14.42
C ARG A 382 5.84 4.62 13.35
N MET A 383 6.39 5.61 12.66
CA MET A 383 7.41 5.40 11.64
C MET A 383 8.73 4.91 12.27
N ILE A 384 9.14 5.47 13.41
CA ILE A 384 10.26 4.94 14.20
C ILE A 384 10.03 3.47 14.55
N TYR A 385 8.84 3.16 15.04
CA TYR A 385 8.46 1.82 15.45
C TYR A 385 8.53 0.85 14.26
N ALA A 386 7.98 1.22 13.10
CA ALA A 386 7.99 0.39 11.91
C ALA A 386 9.42 0.04 11.42
N TYR A 387 10.30 1.04 11.30
CA TYR A 387 11.69 0.79 10.93
C TYR A 387 12.46 -0.02 11.97
N SER A 388 12.22 0.22 13.26
CA SER A 388 12.88 -0.52 14.34
C SER A 388 12.41 -1.97 14.44
N GLU A 389 11.13 -2.23 14.08
CA GLU A 389 10.54 -3.56 14.11
C GLU A 389 10.86 -4.37 12.85
N ALA A 390 11.09 -3.71 11.71
CA ALA A 390 11.37 -4.39 10.45
C ALA A 390 12.66 -5.23 10.52
N THR A 391 12.52 -6.51 10.14
CA THR A 391 13.57 -7.54 10.15
C THR A 391 14.20 -7.77 8.78
N VAL A 392 13.55 -7.30 7.72
CA VAL A 392 14.09 -7.35 6.35
C VAL A 392 15.35 -6.50 6.18
N PRO A 393 16.17 -6.72 5.14
CA PRO A 393 17.26 -5.82 4.81
C PRO A 393 16.81 -4.38 4.66
N LYS A 394 17.54 -3.45 5.27
CA LYS A 394 17.27 -2.01 5.26
C LYS A 394 18.50 -1.27 4.78
N LEU A 395 18.43 -0.72 3.57
CA LEU A 395 19.48 0.07 2.96
C LEU A 395 19.05 1.54 2.93
N LEU A 396 19.97 2.45 3.21
CA LEU A 396 19.71 3.89 3.16
C LEU A 396 20.74 4.58 2.27
N VAL A 397 20.27 5.48 1.42
CA VAL A 397 21.11 6.45 0.71
C VAL A 397 20.64 7.86 1.06
N ILE A 398 21.51 8.67 1.65
CA ILE A 398 21.28 10.07 1.93
C ILE A 398 21.71 10.87 0.70
N LEU A 399 20.72 11.41 -0.02
CA LEU A 399 20.94 12.11 -1.27
C LEU A 399 21.43 13.55 -1.07
N ARG A 400 20.83 14.25 -0.08
CA ARG A 400 21.13 15.63 0.20
C ARG A 400 20.90 15.97 1.69
N LYS A 401 19.72 16.44 2.09
CA LYS A 401 19.41 16.84 3.48
C LYS A 401 19.04 15.65 4.34
N SER A 402 19.52 15.66 5.58
CA SER A 402 19.18 14.69 6.61
C SER A 402 19.27 15.33 7.98
N TYR A 403 18.21 16.06 8.39
CA TYR A 403 18.26 16.91 9.56
C TYR A 403 17.41 16.40 10.72
N GLY A 404 17.93 16.59 11.93
CA GLY A 404 17.24 16.46 13.21
C GLY A 404 16.60 15.08 13.42
N GLY A 405 15.36 15.08 13.91
CA GLY A 405 14.62 13.85 14.17
C GLY A 405 14.37 13.01 12.93
N ALA A 406 14.27 13.61 11.73
CA ALA A 406 14.06 12.89 10.49
C ALA A 406 15.27 12.02 10.09
N TYR A 407 16.51 12.48 10.37
CA TYR A 407 17.70 11.61 10.28
C TYR A 407 17.53 10.33 11.10
N CYS A 408 17.06 10.48 12.35
CA CYS A 408 16.90 9.32 13.22
C CYS A 408 15.83 8.35 12.70
N VAL A 409 14.69 8.89 12.21
CA VAL A 409 13.48 8.10 11.89
C VAL A 409 13.63 7.27 10.62
N MET A 410 14.32 7.80 9.59
CA MET A 410 14.36 7.18 8.26
C MET A 410 15.52 6.19 8.14
N SER A 411 15.37 5.00 8.71
CA SER A 411 16.30 3.86 8.53
C SER A 411 17.75 4.11 8.98
N SER A 412 17.99 4.96 9.99
CA SER A 412 19.34 5.21 10.51
C SER A 412 19.99 3.96 11.14
N LYS A 413 21.31 3.99 11.35
CA LYS A 413 22.03 2.95 12.12
C LYS A 413 21.40 2.70 13.49
N GLY A 414 20.91 3.75 14.17
CA GLY A 414 20.22 3.64 15.46
C GLY A 414 18.91 2.88 15.40
N LEU A 415 18.27 2.78 14.22
CA LEU A 415 17.07 1.98 13.97
C LEU A 415 17.38 0.69 13.20
N ARG A 416 18.59 0.14 13.38
CA ARG A 416 19.02 -1.14 12.78
C ARG A 416 19.07 -1.11 11.26
N GLY A 417 19.37 0.07 10.65
CA GLY A 417 19.73 0.14 9.23
C GLY A 417 20.98 -0.70 8.97
N ASP A 418 20.95 -1.57 7.96
CA ASP A 418 22.04 -2.52 7.70
C ASP A 418 23.25 -1.83 7.05
N LEU A 419 23.04 -1.16 5.90
CA LEU A 419 24.09 -0.39 5.23
C LEU A 419 23.55 0.99 4.86
N ILE A 420 24.32 2.01 5.19
CA ILE A 420 23.95 3.42 5.07
C ILE A 420 25.02 4.17 4.29
N TYR A 421 24.60 4.79 3.22
CA TYR A 421 25.45 5.56 2.32
C TYR A 421 25.01 7.02 2.27
N ALA A 422 25.93 7.90 1.95
CA ALA A 422 25.63 9.29 1.67
C ALA A 422 26.34 9.74 0.38
N TRP A 423 25.74 10.69 -0.32
CA TRP A 423 26.43 11.37 -1.40
C TRP A 423 27.38 12.44 -0.86
N PRO A 424 28.40 12.90 -1.61
CA PRO A 424 29.39 13.85 -1.13
C PRO A 424 28.82 15.22 -0.75
N ASN A 425 27.69 15.61 -1.37
CA ASN A 425 26.96 16.84 -1.09
C ASN A 425 25.89 16.68 0.00
N ALA A 426 25.83 15.54 0.69
CA ALA A 426 24.84 15.31 1.75
C ALA A 426 25.16 16.18 2.98
N GLU A 427 24.11 16.70 3.58
CA GLU A 427 24.15 17.48 4.82
C GLU A 427 23.49 16.69 5.96
N ILE A 428 24.30 16.19 6.87
CA ILE A 428 23.83 15.37 8.01
C ILE A 428 24.07 16.16 9.29
N ALA A 429 23.00 16.69 9.90
CA ALA A 429 23.11 17.57 11.05
C ALA A 429 21.84 17.62 11.92
N VAL A 430 21.94 18.28 13.07
CA VAL A 430 20.78 18.55 13.93
C VAL A 430 19.81 19.50 13.23
N MET A 431 20.32 20.48 12.49
CA MET A 431 19.54 21.43 11.67
C MET A 431 20.42 22.05 10.58
N GLY A 432 19.82 22.71 9.61
CA GLY A 432 20.55 23.44 8.57
C GLY A 432 21.43 24.55 9.17
N ALA A 433 22.54 24.85 8.49
CA ALA A 433 23.56 25.79 8.99
C ALA A 433 23.01 27.19 9.31
N GLU A 434 22.12 27.73 8.47
CA GLU A 434 21.48 29.03 8.70
C GLU A 434 20.69 29.07 10.03
N GLY A 435 19.89 28.00 10.29
CA GLY A 435 19.15 27.89 11.55
C GLY A 435 20.07 27.79 12.76
N ALA A 436 21.14 27.01 12.65
CA ALA A 436 22.13 26.85 13.72
C ALA A 436 22.85 28.17 14.03
N VAL A 437 23.29 28.90 13.02
CA VAL A 437 23.96 30.20 13.17
C VAL A 437 23.03 31.24 13.81
N ASN A 438 21.77 31.29 13.41
CA ASN A 438 20.77 32.18 14.00
C ASN A 438 20.52 31.90 15.49
N ILE A 439 20.73 30.69 15.96
CA ILE A 439 20.57 30.32 17.38
C ILE A 439 21.88 30.54 18.13
N LEU A 440 22.99 29.97 17.65
CA LEU A 440 24.25 29.90 18.37
C LEU A 440 25.03 31.23 18.36
N PHE A 441 25.00 31.94 17.23
CA PHE A 441 25.82 33.11 16.96
C PHE A 441 25.01 34.40 16.77
N ARG A 442 23.77 34.42 17.26
CA ARG A 442 22.88 35.58 17.11
C ARG A 442 23.50 36.89 17.60
N ARG A 443 24.20 36.84 18.72
CA ARG A 443 24.83 38.02 19.31
C ARG A 443 26.04 38.50 18.50
N ASP A 444 26.85 37.57 17.99
CA ASP A 444 28.02 37.87 17.18
C ASP A 444 27.63 38.50 15.84
N VAL A 445 26.56 37.97 15.21
CA VAL A 445 25.99 38.54 13.97
C VAL A 445 25.45 39.95 14.21
N GLN A 446 24.73 40.15 15.34
CA GLN A 446 24.15 41.47 15.67
C GLN A 446 25.21 42.54 16.04
N ALA A 447 26.36 42.13 16.56
CA ALA A 447 27.43 43.01 16.98
C ALA A 447 28.44 43.34 15.85
N ALA A 448 28.36 42.66 14.70
CA ALA A 448 29.26 42.86 13.58
C ALA A 448 28.97 44.15 12.82
N GLU A 449 30.01 44.79 12.26
CA GLU A 449 29.88 45.96 11.40
C GLU A 449 29.06 45.67 10.15
N ASP A 450 29.20 44.45 9.57
CA ASP A 450 28.37 43.91 8.47
C ASP A 450 27.73 42.58 8.93
N PRO A 451 26.50 42.62 9.45
CA PRO A 451 25.80 41.43 9.95
C PRO A 451 25.57 40.37 8.89
N GLU A 452 25.34 40.74 7.60
CA GLU A 452 25.09 39.80 6.52
C GLU A 452 26.38 39.08 6.06
N ALA A 453 27.51 39.80 5.99
CA ALA A 453 28.82 39.21 5.73
C ALA A 453 29.22 38.24 6.83
N LYS A 454 29.02 38.65 8.09
CA LYS A 454 29.35 37.83 9.28
C LYS A 454 28.45 36.57 9.34
N ARG A 455 27.19 36.71 8.99
CA ARG A 455 26.27 35.56 8.93
C ARG A 455 26.76 34.55 7.89
N ARG A 456 27.08 34.98 6.67
CA ARG A 456 27.58 34.10 5.59
C ARG A 456 28.85 33.38 6.01
N GLU A 457 29.85 34.10 6.56
CA GLU A 457 31.07 33.51 7.08
C GLU A 457 30.78 32.39 8.10
N LEU A 458 29.88 32.65 9.07
CA LEU A 458 29.55 31.68 10.12
C LEU A 458 28.74 30.48 9.56
N VAL A 459 27.89 30.69 8.55
CA VAL A 459 27.15 29.60 7.89
C VAL A 459 28.13 28.71 7.16
N ASP A 460 29.05 29.27 6.38
CA ASP A 460 30.07 28.51 5.63
C ASP A 460 30.98 27.71 6.60
N ASP A 461 31.41 28.35 7.68
CA ASP A 461 32.24 27.70 8.71
C ASP A 461 31.48 26.56 9.45
N TYR A 462 30.21 26.78 9.77
CA TYR A 462 29.36 25.78 10.41
C TYR A 462 29.10 24.61 9.47
N GLN A 463 28.83 24.89 8.20
CA GLN A 463 28.58 23.87 7.15
C GLN A 463 29.82 23.01 6.95
N ALA A 464 30.98 23.62 6.82
CA ALA A 464 32.25 22.91 6.66
C ALA A 464 32.58 22.02 7.89
N LYS A 465 32.24 22.44 9.11
CA LYS A 465 32.57 21.71 10.33
C LYS A 465 31.55 20.64 10.71
N PHE A 466 30.26 20.84 10.42
CA PHE A 466 29.19 20.02 10.99
C PHE A 466 28.21 19.44 9.95
N ASN A 467 27.90 20.18 8.88
CA ASN A 467 26.86 19.79 7.92
C ASN A 467 27.47 19.11 6.69
N ASN A 468 28.21 18.04 6.89
CA ASN A 468 28.78 17.27 5.78
C ASN A 468 28.78 15.76 6.12
N PRO A 469 28.83 14.87 5.12
CA PRO A 469 28.74 13.44 5.36
C PRO A 469 30.00 12.86 6.02
N TYR A 470 31.14 13.51 5.91
CA TYR A 470 32.42 12.99 6.41
C TYR A 470 32.48 12.99 7.93
N VAL A 471 31.79 13.93 8.59
CA VAL A 471 31.63 13.92 10.06
C VAL A 471 30.88 12.71 10.54
N ALA A 472 29.79 12.36 9.86
CA ALA A 472 29.00 11.16 10.15
C ALA A 472 29.79 9.87 9.86
N ALA A 473 30.53 9.83 8.74
CA ALA A 473 31.39 8.71 8.38
C ALA A 473 32.50 8.47 9.40
N ALA A 474 33.20 9.53 9.82
CA ALA A 474 34.25 9.46 10.83
C ALA A 474 33.76 8.94 12.20
N ARG A 475 32.45 9.01 12.48
CA ARG A 475 31.81 8.51 13.70
C ARG A 475 31.13 7.15 13.53
N GLY A 476 31.19 6.53 12.34
CA GLY A 476 30.54 5.27 12.04
C GLY A 476 29.01 5.35 12.01
N LEU A 477 28.44 6.55 11.78
CA LEU A 477 26.98 6.74 11.66
C LEU A 477 26.48 6.42 10.25
N ILE A 478 27.37 6.44 9.26
CA ILE A 478 27.18 5.92 7.89
C ILE A 478 28.34 5.00 7.54
N ASP A 479 28.12 4.10 6.58
CA ASP A 479 29.14 3.10 6.20
C ASP A 479 30.11 3.64 5.16
N ASP A 480 29.63 4.50 4.23
CA ASP A 480 30.50 5.12 3.23
C ASP A 480 29.90 6.37 2.61
N VAL A 481 30.75 7.18 1.97
CA VAL A 481 30.37 8.30 1.11
C VAL A 481 30.65 7.86 -0.33
N ILE A 482 29.61 7.80 -1.17
CA ILE A 482 29.68 7.19 -2.50
C ILE A 482 29.48 8.20 -3.63
N ASP A 483 30.12 7.99 -4.78
CA ASP A 483 29.80 8.72 -6.02
C ASP A 483 28.31 8.46 -6.39
N PRO A 484 27.47 9.49 -6.59
CA PRO A 484 26.09 9.30 -7.04
C PRO A 484 25.93 8.32 -8.21
N ALA A 485 26.84 8.35 -9.18
CA ALA A 485 26.81 7.45 -10.33
C ALA A 485 26.98 5.96 -9.98
N GLU A 486 27.53 5.62 -8.81
CA GLU A 486 27.72 4.25 -8.33
C GLU A 486 26.53 3.72 -7.50
N THR A 487 25.51 4.55 -7.24
CA THR A 487 24.42 4.24 -6.30
C THR A 487 23.76 2.89 -6.62
N ARG A 488 23.39 2.63 -7.89
CA ARG A 488 22.81 1.34 -8.31
C ARG A 488 23.72 0.17 -7.98
N ARG A 489 24.99 0.22 -8.36
CA ARG A 489 25.96 -0.87 -8.14
C ARG A 489 26.19 -1.15 -6.65
N VAL A 490 26.31 -0.09 -5.86
CA VAL A 490 26.49 -0.19 -4.42
C VAL A 490 25.25 -0.84 -3.77
N LEU A 491 24.06 -0.41 -4.14
CA LEU A 491 22.81 -0.99 -3.63
C LEU A 491 22.65 -2.47 -4.03
N ILE A 492 22.97 -2.84 -5.27
CA ILE A 492 22.93 -4.26 -5.72
C ILE A 492 23.86 -5.13 -4.87
N ARG A 493 25.12 -4.71 -4.68
CA ARG A 493 26.11 -5.43 -3.87
C ARG A 493 25.69 -5.52 -2.41
N SER A 494 25.15 -4.43 -1.87
CA SER A 494 24.61 -4.39 -0.51
C SER A 494 23.43 -5.35 -0.34
N LEU A 495 22.52 -5.37 -1.31
CA LEU A 495 21.36 -6.26 -1.30
C LEU A 495 21.81 -7.74 -1.33
N GLN A 496 22.76 -8.09 -2.20
CA GLN A 496 23.29 -9.46 -2.30
C GLN A 496 23.83 -9.98 -0.96
N VAL A 497 24.51 -9.13 -0.18
CA VAL A 497 25.05 -9.51 1.13
C VAL A 497 23.94 -9.58 2.19
N THR A 498 23.00 -8.62 2.18
CA THR A 498 21.99 -8.49 3.23
C THR A 498 20.78 -9.41 3.06
N MET A 499 20.53 -9.96 1.87
CA MET A 499 19.44 -10.93 1.63
C MET A 499 19.53 -12.18 2.52
N SER A 500 20.71 -12.53 3.01
CA SER A 500 20.90 -13.65 3.95
C SER A 500 20.60 -13.28 5.41
N LYS A 501 20.17 -12.05 5.68
CA LYS A 501 19.88 -11.56 7.03
C LYS A 501 18.88 -12.48 7.76
N ARG A 502 19.17 -12.75 9.04
CA ARG A 502 18.31 -13.54 9.93
C ARG A 502 18.20 -12.82 11.27
N GLU A 503 17.33 -11.84 11.32
CA GLU A 503 17.03 -11.06 12.53
C GLU A 503 15.74 -11.55 13.19
N ARG A 504 15.72 -11.62 14.51
CA ARG A 504 14.53 -11.97 15.29
C ARG A 504 14.39 -11.00 16.45
N HIS A 505 13.17 -10.63 16.72
CA HIS A 505 12.84 -9.84 17.91
C HIS A 505 12.74 -10.73 19.16
N VAL A 506 12.79 -10.07 20.33
CA VAL A 506 12.44 -10.71 21.60
C VAL A 506 11.02 -11.27 21.52
N ALA A 507 10.82 -12.51 21.94
CA ALA A 507 9.52 -13.17 21.88
C ALA A 507 8.48 -12.40 22.70
N ARG A 508 7.37 -12.06 22.07
CA ARG A 508 6.23 -11.32 22.66
C ARG A 508 4.94 -11.72 21.95
N LYS A 509 3.78 -11.50 22.58
CA LYS A 509 2.49 -11.76 21.91
C LYS A 509 2.30 -10.88 20.68
N HIS A 510 2.57 -9.60 20.82
CA HIS A 510 2.60 -8.58 19.76
C HIS A 510 3.30 -7.32 20.31
N GLY A 511 3.73 -6.43 19.41
CA GLY A 511 4.22 -5.12 19.80
C GLY A 511 3.06 -4.15 20.11
N ILE A 512 3.34 -3.10 20.89
CA ILE A 512 2.40 -1.99 21.11
C ILE A 512 2.87 -0.83 20.25
N SER A 513 2.30 -0.74 19.04
CA SER A 513 2.57 0.39 18.15
C SER A 513 2.02 1.68 18.76
N PRO A 514 2.70 2.82 18.66
CA PRO A 514 2.15 4.11 19.08
C PRO A 514 0.78 4.39 18.43
N MET A 515 -0.21 4.88 19.24
CA MET A 515 -1.61 5.06 18.81
C MET A 515 -1.94 6.54 18.67
#